data_48f8db9dc4c57c5bfe2670f56e9524ac
#
_entry.id   48f8db9dc4c57c5bfe2670f56e9524ac
#
_cell.length_a   1.000
_cell.length_b   1.000
_cell.length_c   1.000
_cell.angle_alpha   90.00
_cell.angle_beta   90.00
_cell.angle_gamma   90.00
#
_symmetry.space_group_name_H-M   'P 1'
#
loop_
_entity.id
_entity.type
_entity.pdbx_description
1 polymer ?
#
loop_
_entity_poly.entity_id
_entity_poly.type
_entity_poly.pdbx_seq_one_letter_code
_entity_poly.pdbx_strand_id
1 'polypeptide(L)'
;MKKILLLLPLSLLFCFGCKKVAELLTFEISDSQDIKIPASSVINVPFISPVPVTMNSQQSFQNNNTSANLVKDVRLTKLTLTISDPATENFNFLQSIKIYIGTNDSDKVLLASQDNVPTGVSTIELVSSNTQLDKYIKASSYTLFTEVALRSSVAEQITVRADSKFRVTADPL
;
A
#
# COMPACT_ATOMS: atom_id res chain seq x y z
N MET A 1 -34.44 -47.95 -21.63
CA MET A 1 -34.11 -46.57 -21.96
C MET A 1 -34.43 -45.57 -20.82
N LYS A 2 -34.43 -45.99 -19.54
CA LYS A 2 -34.79 -45.13 -18.36
C LYS A 2 -33.62 -44.85 -17.37
N LYS A 3 -32.40 -45.29 -17.70
CA LYS A 3 -31.25 -45.16 -16.78
C LYS A 3 -30.25 -44.01 -17.13
N ILE A 4 -30.43 -43.32 -18.28
CA ILE A 4 -29.52 -42.23 -18.71
C ILE A 4 -29.95 -40.87 -18.19
N LEU A 5 -31.21 -40.72 -17.73
CA LEU A 5 -31.74 -39.41 -17.29
C LEU A 5 -31.34 -39.02 -15.84
N LEU A 6 -30.75 -39.94 -15.08
CA LEU A 6 -30.39 -39.70 -13.66
C LEU A 6 -28.95 -39.19 -13.49
N LEU A 7 -28.11 -39.25 -14.55
CA LEU A 7 -26.69 -38.78 -14.48
C LEU A 7 -26.49 -37.31 -14.86
N LEU A 8 -27.48 -36.69 -15.47
CA LEU A 8 -27.41 -35.31 -15.96
C LEU A 8 -27.41 -34.23 -14.84
N PRO A 9 -28.18 -34.39 -13.72
CA PRO A 9 -28.18 -33.37 -12.66
C PRO A 9 -26.92 -33.38 -11.79
N LEU A 10 -26.15 -34.48 -11.77
CA LEU A 10 -24.93 -34.57 -10.95
C LEU A 10 -23.75 -33.80 -11.58
N SER A 11 -23.73 -33.62 -12.90
CA SER A 11 -22.67 -32.90 -13.61
C SER A 11 -22.77 -31.36 -13.43
N LEU A 12 -23.93 -30.81 -13.08
CA LEU A 12 -24.13 -29.36 -12.90
C LEU A 12 -23.64 -28.84 -11.54
N LEU A 13 -23.40 -29.72 -10.57
CA LEU A 13 -22.96 -29.33 -9.22
C LEU A 13 -21.47 -29.00 -9.11
N PHE A 14 -20.65 -29.37 -10.11
CA PHE A 14 -19.21 -29.14 -10.09
C PHE A 14 -18.74 -27.75 -10.57
N CYS A 15 -19.61 -26.95 -11.20
CA CYS A 15 -19.22 -25.67 -11.79
C CYS A 15 -19.24 -24.48 -10.81
N PHE A 16 -19.77 -24.62 -9.60
CA PHE A 16 -19.85 -23.52 -8.63
C PHE A 16 -18.70 -23.45 -7.62
N GLY A 17 -17.77 -24.43 -7.64
CA GLY A 17 -16.70 -24.54 -6.65
C GLY A 17 -15.52 -23.59 -6.85
N CYS A 18 -15.18 -23.21 -8.10
CA CYS A 18 -13.91 -22.53 -8.39
C CYS A 18 -13.85 -21.06 -7.97
N LYS A 19 -14.97 -20.34 -7.83
CA LYS A 19 -14.94 -18.93 -7.41
C LYS A 19 -14.75 -18.75 -5.91
N LYS A 20 -15.22 -19.67 -5.09
CA LYS A 20 -15.09 -19.56 -3.61
C LYS A 20 -13.69 -19.85 -3.09
N VAL A 21 -12.93 -20.70 -3.77
CA VAL A 21 -11.56 -21.02 -3.36
C VAL A 21 -10.63 -19.83 -3.58
N ALA A 22 -10.80 -19.06 -4.66
CA ALA A 22 -10.01 -17.86 -4.91
C ALA A 22 -10.28 -16.72 -3.90
N GLU A 23 -11.51 -16.59 -3.37
CA GLU A 23 -11.84 -15.59 -2.34
C GLU A 23 -11.24 -15.94 -0.97
N LEU A 24 -11.04 -17.22 -0.65
CA LEU A 24 -10.52 -17.69 0.64
C LEU A 24 -9.04 -17.35 0.88
N LEU A 25 -8.30 -16.95 -0.16
CA LEU A 25 -6.88 -16.62 -0.08
C LEU A 25 -6.59 -15.13 -0.22
N THR A 26 -7.60 -14.28 -0.07
CA THR A 26 -7.41 -12.84 -0.02
C THR A 26 -7.29 -12.39 1.43
N PHE A 27 -6.19 -11.71 1.75
CA PHE A 27 -5.91 -11.20 3.10
C PHE A 27 -5.23 -9.82 3.04
N GLU A 28 -5.13 -9.14 4.18
CA GLU A 28 -4.47 -7.85 4.29
C GLU A 28 -3.14 -7.96 5.02
N ILE A 29 -2.16 -7.18 4.54
CA ILE A 29 -0.91 -6.88 5.24
C ILE A 29 -0.93 -5.40 5.58
N SER A 30 -0.65 -5.07 6.85
CA SER A 30 -0.51 -3.68 7.30
C SER A 30 0.95 -3.38 7.61
N ASP A 31 1.37 -2.16 7.31
CA ASP A 31 2.71 -1.65 7.60
C ASP A 31 2.63 -0.19 8.05
N SER A 32 3.53 0.24 8.93
CA SER A 32 3.59 1.59 9.46
C SER A 32 5.02 2.10 9.45
N GLN A 33 5.25 3.28 8.85
CA GLN A 33 6.56 3.89 8.71
C GLN A 33 6.52 5.36 9.08
N ASP A 34 7.64 5.88 9.63
CA ASP A 34 7.81 7.30 9.88
C ASP A 34 8.55 7.96 8.72
N ILE A 35 7.92 8.97 8.14
CA ILE A 35 8.47 9.85 7.10
C ILE A 35 8.88 11.15 7.78
N LYS A 36 10.13 11.56 7.60
CA LYS A 36 10.63 12.83 8.14
C LYS A 36 10.66 13.88 7.05
N ILE A 37 9.93 14.98 7.27
CA ILE A 37 9.97 16.17 6.44
C ILE A 37 10.89 17.17 7.12
N PRO A 38 12.07 17.46 6.54
CA PRO A 38 13.04 18.37 7.17
C PRO A 38 12.54 19.81 7.17
N ALA A 39 13.08 20.63 8.07
CA ALA A 39 12.90 22.08 8.01
C ALA A 39 13.30 22.60 6.61
N SER A 40 12.48 23.42 6.01
CA SER A 40 12.70 23.96 4.66
C SER A 40 12.03 25.31 4.48
N SER A 41 12.76 26.24 3.88
CA SER A 41 12.22 27.52 3.40
C SER A 41 11.92 27.53 1.88
N VAL A 42 12.24 26.44 1.18
CA VAL A 42 12.00 26.30 -0.26
C VAL A 42 10.56 25.83 -0.48
N ILE A 43 9.74 26.67 -1.09
CA ILE A 43 8.34 26.41 -1.40
C ILE A 43 8.14 26.15 -2.90
N ASN A 44 7.11 25.40 -3.26
CA ASN A 44 6.75 25.04 -4.65
C ASN A 44 7.82 24.30 -5.44
N VAL A 45 8.87 23.78 -4.77
CA VAL A 45 9.89 22.92 -5.39
C VAL A 45 9.78 21.55 -4.75
N PRO A 46 9.46 20.50 -5.49
CA PRO A 46 9.43 19.14 -4.95
C PRO A 46 10.80 18.69 -4.47
N PHE A 47 10.85 18.02 -3.33
CA PHE A 47 12.03 17.31 -2.87
C PHE A 47 11.68 15.85 -2.56
N ILE A 48 12.66 14.95 -2.62
CA ILE A 48 12.48 13.51 -2.43
C ILE A 48 13.18 13.09 -1.13
N SER A 49 12.47 12.36 -0.29
CA SER A 49 12.99 11.72 0.92
C SER A 49 12.83 10.20 0.82
N PRO A 50 13.92 9.43 0.70
CA PRO A 50 13.86 7.97 0.72
C PRO A 50 13.72 7.44 2.15
N VAL A 51 12.82 6.47 2.35
CA VAL A 51 12.60 5.76 3.61
C VAL A 51 12.75 4.26 3.35
N PRO A 52 13.86 3.62 3.78
CA PRO A 52 14.02 2.18 3.69
C PRO A 52 13.03 1.46 4.61
N VAL A 53 12.37 0.43 4.09
CA VAL A 53 11.38 -0.38 4.81
C VAL A 53 11.81 -1.84 4.81
N THR A 54 11.90 -2.44 6.01
CA THR A 54 12.09 -3.89 6.15
C THR A 54 10.74 -4.53 6.41
N MET A 55 10.37 -5.52 5.60
CA MET A 55 9.07 -6.17 5.64
C MET A 55 9.12 -7.53 6.35
N ASN A 56 8.08 -7.81 7.13
CA ASN A 56 7.79 -9.14 7.68
C ASN A 56 6.69 -9.86 6.89
N SER A 57 6.59 -9.59 5.58
CA SER A 57 5.57 -10.17 4.69
C SER A 57 5.63 -11.70 4.65
N GLN A 58 6.81 -12.29 4.80
CA GLN A 58 6.98 -13.76 4.84
C GLN A 58 6.17 -14.39 5.99
N GLN A 59 6.20 -13.78 7.19
CA GLN A 59 5.39 -14.25 8.32
C GLN A 59 3.89 -14.10 8.04
N SER A 60 3.50 -13.00 7.39
CA SER A 60 2.10 -12.79 7.00
C SER A 60 1.63 -13.82 5.98
N PHE A 61 2.48 -14.20 5.02
CA PHE A 61 2.16 -15.27 4.06
C PHE A 61 2.00 -16.62 4.75
N GLN A 62 2.92 -16.99 5.64
CA GLN A 62 2.84 -18.25 6.41
C GLN A 62 1.59 -18.32 7.28
N ASN A 63 1.25 -17.23 7.97
CA ASN A 63 0.04 -17.14 8.81
C ASN A 63 -1.26 -17.31 8.01
N ASN A 64 -1.21 -17.06 6.71
CA ASN A 64 -2.34 -17.21 5.78
C ASN A 64 -2.22 -18.47 4.89
N ASN A 65 -1.42 -19.47 5.30
CA ASN A 65 -1.23 -20.75 4.58
C ASN A 65 -0.84 -20.56 3.11
N THR A 66 0.06 -19.63 2.85
CA THR A 66 0.62 -19.35 1.52
C THR A 66 2.10 -19.00 1.61
N SER A 67 2.73 -18.74 0.49
CA SER A 67 4.13 -18.32 0.39
C SER A 67 4.29 -17.22 -0.67
N ALA A 68 5.42 -16.50 -0.63
CA ALA A 68 5.71 -15.44 -1.58
C ALA A 68 5.59 -15.85 -3.05
N ASN A 69 5.94 -17.11 -3.37
CA ASN A 69 5.88 -17.65 -4.74
C ASN A 69 4.43 -17.84 -5.24
N LEU A 70 3.48 -18.00 -4.34
CA LEU A 70 2.07 -18.22 -4.64
C LEU A 70 1.25 -16.92 -4.70
N VAL A 71 1.84 -15.79 -4.27
CA VAL A 71 1.22 -14.48 -4.36
C VAL A 71 1.09 -14.05 -5.82
N LYS A 72 -0.13 -13.69 -6.25
CA LYS A 72 -0.48 -13.30 -7.63
C LYS A 72 -0.69 -11.82 -7.80
N ASP A 73 -1.32 -11.17 -6.82
CA ASP A 73 -1.63 -9.75 -6.89
C ASP A 73 -1.50 -9.14 -5.49
N VAL A 74 -0.87 -7.96 -5.45
CA VAL A 74 -0.82 -7.12 -4.26
C VAL A 74 -1.16 -5.70 -4.67
N ARG A 75 -2.10 -5.08 -3.95
CA ARG A 75 -2.51 -3.69 -4.19
C ARG A 75 -2.66 -2.93 -2.90
N LEU A 76 -2.30 -1.65 -2.93
CA LEU A 76 -2.58 -0.75 -1.83
C LEU A 76 -4.10 -0.51 -1.75
N THR A 77 -4.69 -0.79 -0.59
CA THR A 77 -6.11 -0.50 -0.31
C THR A 77 -6.29 0.78 0.48
N LYS A 78 -5.30 1.14 1.30
CA LYS A 78 -5.33 2.35 2.11
C LYS A 78 -3.93 2.85 2.42
N LEU A 79 -3.74 4.17 2.39
CA LEU A 79 -2.55 4.84 2.91
C LEU A 79 -2.99 6.12 3.64
N THR A 80 -2.81 6.12 4.95
CA THR A 80 -3.14 7.25 5.82
C THR A 80 -1.85 7.88 6.31
N LEU A 81 -1.74 9.19 6.22
CA LEU A 81 -0.66 9.97 6.79
C LEU A 81 -1.18 10.73 8.00
N THR A 82 -0.48 10.62 9.13
CA THR A 82 -0.80 11.34 10.36
C THR A 82 0.45 12.02 10.88
N ILE A 83 0.39 13.33 11.14
CA ILE A 83 1.49 14.03 11.81
C ILE A 83 1.59 13.49 13.23
N SER A 84 2.75 12.95 13.57
CA SER A 84 3.04 12.38 14.89
C SER A 84 3.90 13.31 15.75
N ASP A 85 4.71 14.17 15.12
CA ASP A 85 5.59 15.11 15.83
C ASP A 85 5.90 16.32 14.94
N PRO A 86 5.71 17.57 15.42
CA PRO A 86 5.03 17.96 16.66
C PRO A 86 3.51 17.70 16.61
N ALA A 87 2.91 17.26 17.71
CA ALA A 87 1.48 16.92 17.78
C ALA A 87 0.52 18.12 17.57
N THR A 88 1.03 19.35 17.66
CA THR A 88 0.28 20.59 17.43
C THR A 88 0.23 20.97 15.96
N GLU A 89 1.02 20.33 15.11
CA GLU A 89 1.11 20.64 13.68
C GLU A 89 -0.05 20.03 12.88
N ASN A 90 -0.28 20.64 11.72
CA ASN A 90 -1.24 20.18 10.72
C ASN A 90 -0.65 20.33 9.31
N PHE A 91 -1.31 19.77 8.31
CA PHE A 91 -0.82 19.75 6.92
C PHE A 91 -0.95 21.09 6.17
N ASN A 92 -1.11 22.24 6.85
CA ASN A 92 -1.19 23.55 6.20
C ASN A 92 0.05 23.90 5.36
N PHE A 93 1.21 23.38 5.74
CA PHE A 93 2.47 23.60 5.03
C PHE A 93 2.57 22.82 3.72
N LEU A 94 1.78 21.76 3.56
CA LEU A 94 1.90 20.80 2.45
C LEU A 94 0.91 21.15 1.32
N GLN A 95 1.41 21.33 0.10
CA GLN A 95 0.59 21.53 -1.09
C GLN A 95 0.19 20.21 -1.73
N SER A 96 1.18 19.35 -1.99
CA SER A 96 0.98 18.03 -2.58
C SER A 96 1.98 17.03 -2.04
N ILE A 97 1.61 15.76 -2.13
CA ILE A 97 2.48 14.64 -1.77
C ILE A 97 2.27 13.48 -2.74
N LYS A 98 3.38 12.86 -3.15
CA LYS A 98 3.40 11.61 -3.90
C LYS A 98 4.33 10.64 -3.19
N ILE A 99 3.87 9.42 -3.02
CA ILE A 99 4.67 8.33 -2.45
C ILE A 99 4.86 7.27 -3.52
N TYR A 100 6.10 6.93 -3.76
CA TYR A 100 6.49 5.85 -4.67
C TYR A 100 7.05 4.69 -3.85
N ILE A 101 6.98 3.50 -4.39
CA ILE A 101 7.61 2.29 -3.85
C ILE A 101 8.58 1.73 -4.89
N GLY A 102 9.76 1.32 -4.46
CA GLY A 102 10.78 0.78 -5.35
C GLY A 102 11.84 -0.02 -4.59
N THR A 103 12.69 -0.76 -5.29
CA THR A 103 13.92 -1.33 -4.72
C THR A 103 15.09 -0.36 -4.88
N ASN A 104 14.98 0.56 -5.83
CA ASN A 104 15.92 1.65 -6.12
C ASN A 104 15.19 2.75 -6.93
N ASP A 105 15.89 3.83 -7.26
CA ASP A 105 15.33 4.96 -8.01
C ASP A 105 14.84 4.61 -9.42
N SER A 106 15.41 3.57 -10.05
CA SER A 106 15.11 3.21 -11.44
C SER A 106 13.85 2.40 -11.60
N ASP A 107 13.40 1.69 -10.54
CA ASP A 107 12.26 0.77 -10.60
C ASP A 107 11.05 1.24 -9.80
N LYS A 108 11.10 2.46 -9.26
CA LYS A 108 10.03 3.02 -8.44
C LYS A 108 8.75 3.25 -9.24
N VAL A 109 7.62 2.89 -8.65
CA VAL A 109 6.27 3.13 -9.18
C VAL A 109 5.46 3.95 -8.20
N LEU A 110 4.50 4.74 -8.70
CA LEU A 110 3.61 5.51 -7.84
C LEU A 110 2.77 4.55 -6.99
N LEU A 111 2.80 4.76 -5.69
CA LEU A 111 2.02 4.02 -4.70
C LEU A 111 0.70 4.76 -4.41
N ALA A 112 0.78 6.02 -4.02
CA ALA A 112 -0.37 6.87 -3.73
C ALA A 112 0.00 8.35 -3.83
N SER A 113 -1.00 9.23 -3.98
CA SER A 113 -0.78 10.68 -4.07
C SER A 113 -1.95 11.48 -3.53
N GLN A 114 -1.65 12.76 -3.22
CA GLN A 114 -2.64 13.81 -2.94
C GLN A 114 -2.12 15.12 -3.52
N ASP A 115 -2.74 15.60 -4.60
CA ASP A 115 -2.29 16.81 -5.30
C ASP A 115 -2.75 18.11 -4.60
N ASN A 116 -3.88 18.07 -3.90
CA ASN A 116 -4.42 19.20 -3.14
C ASN A 116 -4.67 18.77 -1.70
N VAL A 117 -3.65 18.93 -0.86
CA VAL A 117 -3.74 18.56 0.55
C VAL A 117 -4.68 19.54 1.27
N PRO A 118 -5.72 19.07 2.00
CA PRO A 118 -6.62 19.91 2.75
C PRO A 118 -5.89 20.61 3.91
N THR A 119 -6.34 21.80 4.26
CA THR A 119 -5.81 22.58 5.37
C THR A 119 -6.54 22.30 6.68
N GLY A 120 -5.89 22.57 7.82
CA GLY A 120 -6.51 22.45 9.15
C GLY A 120 -6.65 21.00 9.63
N VAL A 121 -6.01 20.05 8.98
CA VAL A 121 -6.06 18.63 9.35
C VAL A 121 -4.67 18.08 9.67
N SER A 122 -4.59 17.17 10.65
CA SER A 122 -3.37 16.45 11.02
C SER A 122 -3.33 15.02 10.45
N THR A 123 -4.40 14.59 9.78
CA THR A 123 -4.50 13.27 9.14
C THR A 123 -5.11 13.42 7.75
N ILE A 124 -4.50 12.76 6.76
CA ILE A 124 -4.98 12.69 5.38
C ILE A 124 -4.93 11.25 4.87
N GLU A 125 -5.83 10.91 3.96
CA GLU A 125 -5.80 9.66 3.23
C GLU A 125 -5.38 9.95 1.78
N LEU A 126 -4.38 9.21 1.28
CA LEU A 126 -3.89 9.37 -0.08
C LEU A 126 -4.69 8.50 -1.05
N VAL A 127 -4.83 9.00 -2.28
CA VAL A 127 -5.45 8.25 -3.38
C VAL A 127 -4.47 7.21 -3.90
N SER A 128 -4.84 5.93 -3.81
CA SER A 128 -4.05 4.81 -4.33
C SER A 128 -3.94 4.88 -5.86
N SER A 129 -2.73 4.61 -6.40
CA SER A 129 -2.50 4.46 -7.84
C SER A 129 -3.10 3.17 -8.41
N ASN A 130 -3.49 2.23 -7.55
CA ASN A 130 -3.93 0.88 -7.90
C ASN A 130 -2.89 0.08 -8.73
N THR A 131 -1.62 0.44 -8.64
CA THR A 131 -0.52 -0.29 -9.28
C THR A 131 -0.34 -1.67 -8.63
N GLN A 132 0.10 -2.66 -9.41
CA GLN A 132 0.45 -3.98 -8.89
C GLN A 132 1.79 -3.92 -8.15
N LEU A 133 1.83 -4.43 -6.92
CA LEU A 133 2.93 -4.24 -5.97
C LEU A 133 3.59 -5.56 -5.51
N ASP A 134 3.21 -6.70 -6.10
CA ASP A 134 3.68 -8.03 -5.68
C ASP A 134 5.21 -8.13 -5.67
N LYS A 135 5.91 -7.51 -6.64
CA LYS A 135 7.38 -7.45 -6.69
C LYS A 135 8.00 -6.90 -5.40
N TYR A 136 7.40 -5.85 -4.84
CA TYR A 136 7.97 -5.13 -3.68
C TYR A 136 7.56 -5.81 -2.37
N ILE A 137 6.30 -6.21 -2.24
CA ILE A 137 5.76 -6.81 -1.01
C ILE A 137 6.25 -8.25 -0.80
N LYS A 138 6.63 -8.96 -1.87
CA LYS A 138 7.31 -10.27 -1.80
C LYS A 138 8.78 -10.16 -1.36
N ALA A 139 9.42 -9.02 -1.59
CA ALA A 139 10.80 -8.78 -1.20
C ALA A 139 10.93 -8.65 0.33
N SER A 140 12.14 -8.85 0.85
CA SER A 140 12.45 -8.65 2.27
C SER A 140 12.50 -7.16 2.65
N SER A 141 12.70 -6.29 1.68
CA SER A 141 12.76 -4.85 1.87
C SER A 141 12.39 -4.10 0.60
N TYR A 142 11.93 -2.87 0.76
CA TYR A 142 11.72 -1.89 -0.30
C TYR A 142 12.05 -0.49 0.22
N THR A 143 12.01 0.52 -0.63
CA THR A 143 12.16 1.92 -0.24
C THR A 143 10.90 2.68 -0.63
N LEU A 144 10.37 3.48 0.30
CA LEU A 144 9.40 4.52 0.00
C LEU A 144 10.15 5.79 -0.39
N PHE A 145 9.80 6.38 -1.54
CA PHE A 145 10.32 7.66 -1.98
C PHE A 145 9.18 8.67 -1.87
N THR A 146 9.33 9.61 -0.95
CA THR A 146 8.30 10.63 -0.71
C THR A 146 8.70 11.90 -1.42
N GLU A 147 7.89 12.33 -2.39
CA GLU A 147 8.01 13.60 -3.10
C GLU A 147 6.97 14.56 -2.55
N VAL A 148 7.41 15.71 -2.04
CA VAL A 148 6.52 16.73 -1.44
C VAL A 148 6.74 18.09 -2.10
N ALA A 149 5.65 18.84 -2.30
CA ALA A 149 5.67 20.26 -2.60
C ALA A 149 5.10 21.04 -1.43
N LEU A 150 5.81 22.06 -0.96
CA LEU A 150 5.42 22.87 0.19
C LEU A 150 4.62 24.11 -0.26
N ARG A 151 3.56 24.41 0.47
CA ARG A 151 2.77 25.65 0.33
C ARG A 151 3.36 26.78 1.18
N SER A 152 3.96 26.42 2.32
CA SER A 152 4.65 27.36 3.20
C SER A 152 5.93 26.74 3.76
N SER A 153 6.83 27.56 4.29
CA SER A 153 8.05 27.10 4.94
C SER A 153 7.73 26.22 6.16
N VAL A 154 8.63 25.26 6.41
CA VAL A 154 8.62 24.38 7.59
C VAL A 154 9.76 24.81 8.49
N ALA A 155 9.45 25.29 9.70
CA ALA A 155 10.44 25.86 10.61
C ALA A 155 11.29 24.79 11.30
N GLU A 156 10.73 23.62 11.55
CA GLU A 156 11.38 22.48 12.20
C GLU A 156 11.00 21.15 11.50
N GLN A 157 11.72 20.09 11.83
CA GLN A 157 11.41 18.78 11.26
C GLN A 157 10.04 18.29 11.71
N ILE A 158 9.23 17.82 10.75
CA ILE A 158 7.92 17.20 11.00
C ILE A 158 8.05 15.70 10.75
N THR A 159 7.57 14.90 11.70
CA THR A 159 7.46 13.45 11.55
C THR A 159 6.02 13.09 11.20
N VAL A 160 5.86 12.35 10.11
CA VAL A 160 4.57 11.89 9.59
C VAL A 160 4.56 10.37 9.61
N ARG A 161 3.64 9.78 10.38
CA ARG A 161 3.41 8.34 10.34
C ARG A 161 2.57 7.99 9.11
N ALA A 162 3.06 7.06 8.31
CA ALA A 162 2.42 6.50 7.14
C ALA A 162 1.92 5.09 7.46
N ASP A 163 0.62 4.94 7.63
CA ASP A 163 -0.05 3.66 7.88
C ASP A 163 -0.62 3.13 6.56
N SER A 164 -0.08 2.01 6.07
CA SER A 164 -0.47 1.39 4.81
C SER A 164 -1.16 0.04 5.02
N LYS A 165 -2.12 -0.27 4.14
CA LYS A 165 -2.78 -1.58 4.04
C LYS A 165 -2.70 -2.08 2.61
N PHE A 166 -2.26 -3.33 2.47
CA PHE A 166 -2.14 -4.00 1.19
C PHE A 166 -3.07 -5.21 1.17
N ARG A 167 -3.89 -5.31 0.13
CA ARG A 167 -4.66 -6.52 -0.16
C ARG A 167 -3.76 -7.46 -0.97
N VAL A 168 -3.65 -8.68 -0.49
CA VAL A 168 -2.88 -9.76 -1.12
C VAL A 168 -3.85 -10.83 -1.61
N THR A 169 -3.66 -11.27 -2.84
CA THR A 169 -4.33 -12.44 -3.42
C THR A 169 -3.26 -13.48 -3.76
N ALA A 170 -3.45 -14.72 -3.32
CA ALA A 170 -2.48 -15.80 -3.50
C ALA A 170 -3.17 -17.11 -3.87
N ASP A 171 -2.44 -18.02 -4.56
CA ASP A 171 -2.86 -19.41 -4.73
C ASP A 171 -2.77 -20.15 -3.38
N PRO A 172 -3.58 -21.20 -3.17
CA PRO A 172 -3.42 -22.12 -2.05
C PRO A 172 -2.13 -22.94 -2.15
N LEU A 173 -1.62 -23.38 -1.00
CA LEU A 173 -0.54 -24.38 -0.92
C LEU A 173 -1.02 -25.74 -1.42
#